data_30edbd9de0e3c2b0c2b4bf7f8d61faf2
#
_entry.id   30edbd9de0e3c2b0c2b4bf7f8d61faf2
#
_cell.length_a   1.000
_cell.length_b   1.000
_cell.length_c   1.000
_cell.angle_alpha   90.00
_cell.angle_beta   90.00
_cell.angle_gamma   90.00
#
_symmetry.space_group_name_H-M   'P 1'
#
loop_
_entity.id
_entity.type
_entity.pdbx_description
1 polymer ?
#
loop_
_entity_poly.entity_id
_entity_poly.type
_entity_poly.pdbx_seq_one_letter_code
_entity_poly.pdbx_strand_id
1 'polypeptide(L)'
;MSNNITIFGVGKLGVCFALNLERVGYSVLGVDIHPKYVDSINTKTLKSSEDSVESMLTLANNFTATTDVDQGLEFSNILFVLVATPSLDNGKYDHSQIDRLANQLIKRGRQETTKDLIIGCTTMPGYCDDLQDRLERYNYNVSYNPEFIAQGTVIRDQLYPDIVLIGSRNEESANKIKGVYERLVENTPVYSIMSPISAEICKIALNCFITTKIAFTNMIGDLATKVGGEPQSILDAIGADQRVGSKCTNYGYGYGGPCFPRDNRALGVYAKEQDCSIHISDATDECNADHLQFMIDNFEGDEVIVEGVTYKPQSMMIEESQQLAYAVGLAKKGVKVTLIDKPEVLSEVKSIYGDLFTYRD
;
A
#
# COMPACT_ATOMS: atom_id res chain seq x y z
N MET A 1 20.49 2.70 -22.44
CA MET A 1 19.16 3.09 -21.92
C MET A 1 19.26 4.53 -21.43
N SER A 2 18.22 5.33 -21.59
CA SER A 2 18.17 6.67 -20.98
C SER A 2 18.32 6.54 -19.46
N ASN A 3 19.15 7.38 -18.84
CA ASN A 3 19.28 7.44 -17.39
C ASN A 3 18.20 8.32 -16.73
N ASN A 4 17.24 8.79 -17.51
CA ASN A 4 16.18 9.67 -17.06
C ASN A 4 14.91 8.89 -16.75
N ILE A 5 14.28 9.17 -15.62
CA ILE A 5 12.99 8.61 -15.22
C ILE A 5 12.09 9.76 -14.76
N THR A 6 10.84 9.77 -15.22
CA THR A 6 9.80 10.67 -14.72
C THR A 6 8.87 9.91 -13.78
N ILE A 7 8.48 10.53 -12.66
CA ILE A 7 7.52 9.99 -11.72
C ILE A 7 6.35 10.96 -11.59
N PHE A 8 5.16 10.55 -12.01
CA PHE A 8 3.91 11.27 -11.77
C PHE A 8 3.34 10.86 -10.41
N GLY A 9 3.24 11.83 -9.51
CA GLY A 9 2.91 11.62 -8.11
C GLY A 9 4.17 11.34 -7.27
N VAL A 10 4.75 12.39 -6.68
CA VAL A 10 5.88 12.28 -5.76
C VAL A 10 5.45 12.45 -4.30
N GLY A 11 4.25 11.97 -3.97
CA GLY A 11 3.81 11.80 -2.60
C GLY A 11 4.71 10.85 -1.80
N LYS A 12 4.22 10.33 -0.67
CA LYS A 12 5.01 9.52 0.26
C LYS A 12 5.80 8.38 -0.42
N LEU A 13 5.15 7.62 -1.32
CA LEU A 13 5.80 6.51 -2.06
C LEU A 13 6.70 7.01 -3.17
N GLY A 14 6.21 7.97 -3.96
CA GLY A 14 6.92 8.48 -5.12
C GLY A 14 8.22 9.18 -4.77
N VAL A 15 8.28 9.93 -3.64
CA VAL A 15 9.53 10.55 -3.19
C VAL A 15 10.56 9.51 -2.75
N CYS A 16 10.13 8.46 -2.04
CA CYS A 16 11.01 7.36 -1.67
C CYS A 16 11.58 6.65 -2.90
N PHE A 17 10.72 6.35 -3.89
CA PHE A 17 11.15 5.72 -5.12
C PHE A 17 12.10 6.61 -5.93
N ALA A 18 11.83 7.92 -6.01
CA ALA A 18 12.69 8.89 -6.68
C ALA A 18 14.10 8.94 -6.05
N LEU A 19 14.18 8.96 -4.72
CA LEU A 19 15.45 8.97 -3.99
C LEU A 19 16.23 7.66 -4.15
N ASN A 20 15.55 6.52 -4.15
CA ASN A 20 16.18 5.23 -4.39
C ASN A 20 16.71 5.12 -5.82
N LEU A 21 15.98 5.63 -6.82
CA LEU A 21 16.44 5.67 -8.22
C LEU A 21 17.64 6.61 -8.39
N GLU A 22 17.59 7.81 -7.78
CA GLU A 22 18.69 8.76 -7.83
C GLU A 22 19.97 8.18 -7.22
N ARG A 23 19.85 7.49 -6.09
CA ARG A 23 20.95 6.80 -5.41
C ARG A 23 21.71 5.83 -6.32
N VAL A 24 21.01 5.15 -7.24
CA VAL A 24 21.63 4.22 -8.19
C VAL A 24 21.96 4.86 -9.54
N GLY A 25 21.96 6.21 -9.61
CA GLY A 25 22.50 7.01 -10.72
C GLY A 25 21.49 7.32 -11.83
N TYR A 26 20.18 7.25 -11.56
CA TYR A 26 19.18 7.84 -12.44
C TYR A 26 19.06 9.35 -12.20
N SER A 27 18.75 10.10 -13.25
CA SER A 27 18.22 11.46 -13.14
C SER A 27 16.70 11.36 -13.06
N VAL A 28 16.10 11.92 -12.02
CA VAL A 28 14.67 11.78 -11.75
C VAL A 28 13.98 13.14 -11.78
N LEU A 29 12.88 13.23 -12.52
CA LEU A 29 11.97 14.37 -12.48
C LEU A 29 10.63 13.91 -11.89
N GLY A 30 10.30 14.43 -10.71
CA GLY A 30 8.99 14.26 -10.11
C GLY A 30 7.98 15.25 -10.65
N VAL A 31 6.77 14.80 -10.92
CA VAL A 31 5.65 15.68 -11.31
C VAL A 31 4.55 15.53 -10.28
N ASP A 32 4.16 16.64 -9.63
CA ASP A 32 3.08 16.64 -8.63
C ASP A 32 2.19 17.87 -8.78
N ILE A 33 0.92 17.74 -8.44
CA ILE A 33 -0.06 18.81 -8.57
C ILE A 33 0.03 19.86 -7.46
N HIS A 34 0.78 19.61 -6.40
CA HIS A 34 0.88 20.48 -5.22
C HIS A 34 2.14 21.36 -5.26
N PRO A 35 2.04 22.67 -5.63
CA PRO A 35 3.22 23.53 -5.79
C PRO A 35 4.09 23.63 -4.52
N LYS A 36 3.47 23.79 -3.35
CA LYS A 36 4.23 23.85 -2.07
C LYS A 36 5.01 22.59 -1.77
N TYR A 37 4.49 21.43 -2.16
CA TYR A 37 5.17 20.16 -2.00
C TYR A 37 6.35 20.05 -2.96
N VAL A 38 6.15 20.41 -4.21
CA VAL A 38 7.21 20.52 -5.23
C VAL A 38 8.33 21.46 -4.77
N ASP A 39 7.97 22.64 -4.26
CA ASP A 39 8.94 23.61 -3.74
C ASP A 39 9.73 23.02 -2.55
N SER A 40 9.08 22.27 -1.65
CA SER A 40 9.75 21.66 -0.51
C SER A 40 10.74 20.55 -0.92
N ILE A 41 10.48 19.83 -1.99
CA ILE A 41 11.43 18.88 -2.59
C ILE A 41 12.62 19.62 -3.16
N ASN A 42 12.38 20.64 -4.01
CA ASN A 42 13.44 21.39 -4.70
C ASN A 42 14.33 22.20 -3.75
N THR A 43 13.77 22.72 -2.66
CA THR A 43 14.50 23.43 -1.61
C THR A 43 15.06 22.50 -0.54
N LYS A 44 14.82 21.18 -0.65
CA LYS A 44 15.26 20.14 0.29
C LYS A 44 14.77 20.37 1.73
N THR A 45 13.57 20.92 1.87
CA THR A 45 12.93 21.22 3.16
C THR A 45 11.75 20.31 3.48
N LEU A 46 11.46 19.34 2.60
CA LEU A 46 10.40 18.37 2.80
C LEU A 46 10.58 17.61 4.12
N LYS A 47 9.50 17.56 4.90
CA LYS A 47 9.40 16.70 6.09
C LYS A 47 8.69 15.40 5.75
N SER A 48 9.20 14.29 6.25
CA SER A 48 8.67 12.97 5.99
C SER A 48 8.58 12.14 7.26
N SER A 49 7.53 11.33 7.36
CA SER A 49 7.40 10.30 8.39
C SER A 49 8.13 8.99 8.01
N GLU A 50 8.65 8.89 6.78
CA GLU A 50 9.44 7.75 6.33
C GLU A 50 10.91 7.97 6.67
N ASP A 51 11.53 6.94 7.24
CA ASP A 51 12.93 6.99 7.62
C ASP A 51 13.84 7.31 6.44
N SER A 52 14.91 8.05 6.70
CA SER A 52 15.97 8.40 5.75
C SER A 52 15.59 9.36 4.61
N VAL A 53 14.32 9.68 4.39
CA VAL A 53 13.89 10.55 3.26
C VAL A 53 14.54 11.94 3.36
N GLU A 54 14.52 12.59 4.52
CA GLU A 54 15.08 13.94 4.69
C GLU A 54 16.60 13.97 4.45
N SER A 55 17.33 12.97 4.94
CA SER A 55 18.78 12.86 4.75
C SER A 55 19.12 12.53 3.29
N MET A 56 18.43 11.61 2.66
CA MET A 56 18.63 11.28 1.24
C MET A 56 18.32 12.47 0.34
N LEU A 57 17.21 13.18 0.59
CA LEU A 57 16.83 14.36 -0.18
C LEU A 57 17.88 15.47 -0.06
N THR A 58 18.47 15.66 1.11
CA THR A 58 19.55 16.65 1.33
C THR A 58 20.76 16.35 0.45
N LEU A 59 21.10 15.08 0.25
CA LEU A 59 22.24 14.62 -0.52
C LEU A 59 21.94 14.49 -2.03
N ALA A 60 20.69 14.34 -2.41
CA ALA A 60 20.28 14.14 -3.81
C ALA A 60 20.65 15.35 -4.69
N ASN A 61 21.28 15.11 -5.84
CA ASN A 61 21.67 16.13 -6.80
C ASN A 61 20.96 15.99 -8.16
N ASN A 62 20.42 14.81 -8.46
CA ASN A 62 19.79 14.48 -9.73
C ASN A 62 18.30 14.18 -9.58
N PHE A 63 17.68 14.63 -8.48
CA PHE A 63 16.25 14.59 -8.26
C PHE A 63 15.71 16.03 -8.11
N THR A 64 14.78 16.37 -8.98
CA THR A 64 14.02 17.64 -8.97
C THR A 64 12.54 17.37 -9.18
N ALA A 65 11.68 18.35 -8.87
CA ALA A 65 10.25 18.21 -9.05
C ALA A 65 9.64 19.42 -9.77
N THR A 66 8.51 19.22 -10.44
CA THR A 66 7.76 20.25 -11.16
C THR A 66 6.25 20.00 -11.03
N THR A 67 5.45 21.03 -11.30
CA THR A 67 4.00 20.89 -11.49
C THR A 67 3.60 20.73 -12.95
N ASP A 68 4.55 20.79 -13.85
CA ASP A 68 4.35 20.78 -15.29
C ASP A 68 4.47 19.35 -15.86
N VAL A 69 3.33 18.80 -16.30
CA VAL A 69 3.25 17.48 -16.94
C VAL A 69 4.08 17.43 -18.22
N ASP A 70 4.15 18.53 -18.98
CA ASP A 70 4.85 18.59 -20.24
C ASP A 70 6.36 18.46 -20.03
N GLN A 71 6.92 19.12 -19.04
CA GLN A 71 8.31 18.91 -18.64
C GLN A 71 8.60 17.45 -18.29
N GLY A 72 7.69 16.79 -17.56
CA GLY A 72 7.80 15.37 -17.23
C GLY A 72 7.84 14.48 -18.45
N LEU A 73 7.01 14.77 -19.46
CA LEU A 73 6.96 13.99 -20.71
C LEU A 73 8.20 14.22 -21.60
N GLU A 74 8.76 15.42 -21.61
CA GLU A 74 9.96 15.73 -22.37
C GLU A 74 11.22 15.15 -21.75
N PHE A 75 11.25 15.03 -20.41
CA PHE A 75 12.41 14.58 -19.66
C PHE A 75 12.76 13.11 -19.88
N SER A 76 11.73 12.21 -19.97
CA SER A 76 11.96 10.78 -20.09
C SER A 76 10.94 10.05 -20.97
N ASN A 77 11.34 8.86 -21.45
CA ASN A 77 10.43 7.88 -22.05
C ASN A 77 10.00 6.78 -21.07
N ILE A 78 10.54 6.78 -19.84
CA ILE A 78 10.15 5.86 -18.75
C ILE A 78 9.39 6.68 -17.72
N LEU A 79 8.08 6.43 -17.60
CA LEU A 79 7.14 7.24 -16.85
C LEU A 79 6.44 6.39 -15.80
N PHE A 80 6.81 6.53 -14.53
CA PHE A 80 6.10 5.88 -13.43
C PHE A 80 4.93 6.74 -12.94
N VAL A 81 3.82 6.10 -12.58
CA VAL A 81 2.63 6.75 -12.02
C VAL A 81 2.37 6.20 -10.63
N LEU A 82 2.61 7.03 -9.61
CA LEU A 82 2.51 6.69 -8.19
C LEU A 82 1.54 7.65 -7.47
N VAL A 83 0.31 7.70 -7.97
CA VAL A 83 -0.75 8.54 -7.44
C VAL A 83 -1.68 7.74 -6.50
N ALA A 84 -2.48 8.45 -5.68
CA ALA A 84 -3.42 7.78 -4.81
C ALA A 84 -4.61 7.19 -5.58
N THR A 85 -5.02 6.00 -5.20
CA THR A 85 -6.23 5.31 -5.67
C THR A 85 -7.09 4.91 -4.47
N PRO A 86 -7.80 5.88 -3.81
CA PRO A 86 -8.58 5.60 -2.63
C PRO A 86 -9.78 4.69 -2.93
N SER A 87 -10.39 4.13 -1.88
CA SER A 87 -11.62 3.36 -2.03
C SER A 87 -12.81 4.27 -2.30
N LEU A 88 -13.71 3.79 -3.14
CA LEU A 88 -15.06 4.31 -3.32
C LEU A 88 -16.04 3.58 -2.38
N ASP A 89 -17.21 4.16 -2.16
CA ASP A 89 -18.26 3.57 -1.32
C ASP A 89 -18.75 2.19 -1.84
N ASN A 90 -18.57 1.92 -3.14
CA ASN A 90 -18.90 0.64 -3.75
C ASN A 90 -17.80 -0.43 -3.61
N GLY A 91 -16.72 -0.13 -2.87
CA GLY A 91 -15.59 -1.03 -2.64
C GLY A 91 -14.54 -1.08 -3.77
N LYS A 92 -14.74 -0.37 -4.89
CA LYS A 92 -13.74 -0.22 -5.96
C LYS A 92 -12.72 0.86 -5.64
N TYR A 93 -11.64 0.90 -6.41
CA TYR A 93 -10.67 2.00 -6.35
C TYR A 93 -11.08 3.18 -7.24
N ASP A 94 -10.82 4.38 -6.76
CA ASP A 94 -10.94 5.61 -7.54
C ASP A 94 -9.69 5.81 -8.41
N HIS A 95 -9.84 5.65 -9.71
CA HIS A 95 -8.77 5.86 -10.69
C HIS A 95 -8.75 7.30 -11.25
N SER A 96 -9.53 8.22 -10.70
CA SER A 96 -9.70 9.58 -11.24
C SER A 96 -8.38 10.35 -11.41
N GLN A 97 -7.38 10.09 -10.59
CA GLN A 97 -6.07 10.73 -10.71
C GLN A 97 -5.29 10.20 -11.93
N ILE A 98 -5.33 8.88 -12.17
CA ILE A 98 -4.72 8.26 -13.35
C ILE A 98 -5.46 8.72 -14.61
N ASP A 99 -6.79 8.73 -14.58
CA ASP A 99 -7.62 9.15 -15.71
C ASP A 99 -7.40 10.64 -16.08
N ARG A 100 -7.20 11.49 -15.08
CA ARG A 100 -6.82 12.91 -15.33
C ARG A 100 -5.49 13.01 -16.07
N LEU A 101 -4.48 12.26 -15.64
CA LEU A 101 -3.20 12.20 -16.34
C LEU A 101 -3.41 11.66 -17.76
N ALA A 102 -4.08 10.52 -17.94
CA ALA A 102 -4.35 9.93 -19.25
C ALA A 102 -5.04 10.91 -20.21
N ASN A 103 -6.03 11.67 -19.71
CA ASN A 103 -6.71 12.69 -20.51
C ASN A 103 -5.77 13.85 -20.91
N GLN A 104 -4.81 14.23 -20.07
CA GLN A 104 -3.79 15.22 -20.43
C GLN A 104 -2.85 14.66 -21.51
N LEU A 105 -2.42 13.37 -21.40
CA LEU A 105 -1.60 12.70 -22.42
C LEU A 105 -2.34 12.65 -23.77
N ILE A 106 -3.62 12.30 -23.77
CA ILE A 106 -4.48 12.26 -24.97
C ILE A 106 -4.60 13.67 -25.60
N LYS A 107 -4.82 14.69 -24.77
CA LYS A 107 -4.94 16.08 -25.25
C LYS A 107 -3.64 16.59 -25.88
N ARG A 108 -2.48 16.16 -25.37
CA ARG A 108 -1.18 16.48 -25.93
C ARG A 108 -0.97 15.85 -27.31
N GLY A 109 -1.62 14.73 -27.59
CA GLY A 109 -1.53 14.03 -28.86
C GLY A 109 -0.43 12.97 -28.92
N ARG A 110 -0.17 12.48 -30.14
CA ARG A 110 0.76 11.38 -30.37
C ARG A 110 2.21 11.81 -30.10
N GLN A 111 2.93 11.00 -29.34
CA GLN A 111 4.35 11.17 -29.08
C GLN A 111 5.20 10.72 -30.29
N GLU A 112 6.33 11.39 -30.52
CA GLU A 112 7.29 11.02 -31.58
C GLU A 112 7.99 9.71 -31.27
N THR A 113 8.35 9.50 -30.01
CA THR A 113 8.96 8.28 -29.50
C THR A 113 7.99 7.55 -28.57
N THR A 114 8.05 6.23 -28.60
CA THR A 114 7.24 5.42 -27.67
C THR A 114 7.62 5.71 -26.23
N LYS A 115 6.61 5.89 -25.38
CA LYS A 115 6.78 6.10 -23.95
C LYS A 115 6.20 4.91 -23.17
N ASP A 116 6.97 4.42 -22.21
CA ASP A 116 6.53 3.38 -21.30
C ASP A 116 5.86 4.03 -20.09
N LEU A 117 4.52 3.91 -19.97
CA LEU A 117 3.72 4.40 -18.87
C LEU A 117 3.49 3.27 -17.87
N ILE A 118 4.11 3.35 -16.72
CA ILE A 118 4.17 2.28 -15.73
C ILE A 118 3.29 2.65 -14.55
N ILE A 119 2.19 1.95 -14.38
CA ILE A 119 1.22 2.17 -13.29
C ILE A 119 1.72 1.43 -12.05
N GLY A 120 2.17 2.19 -11.05
CA GLY A 120 2.70 1.66 -9.79
C GLY A 120 1.70 1.68 -8.63
N CYS A 121 0.55 2.33 -8.78
CA CYS A 121 -0.53 2.33 -7.79
C CYS A 121 -1.48 1.14 -8.01
N THR A 122 -2.21 0.75 -6.95
CA THR A 122 -3.14 -0.38 -7.02
C THR A 122 -4.36 -0.02 -7.86
N THR A 123 -4.69 -0.87 -8.84
CA THR A 123 -5.82 -0.70 -9.76
C THR A 123 -6.78 -1.89 -9.69
N MET A 124 -8.04 -1.67 -10.11
CA MET A 124 -8.98 -2.76 -10.35
C MET A 124 -8.49 -3.63 -11.52
N PRO A 125 -8.67 -4.97 -11.47
CA PRO A 125 -8.25 -5.83 -12.55
C PRO A 125 -8.90 -5.45 -13.89
N GLY A 126 -8.08 -5.37 -14.95
CA GLY A 126 -8.46 -4.94 -16.29
C GLY A 126 -8.25 -3.45 -16.57
N TYR A 127 -8.00 -2.63 -15.55
CA TYR A 127 -7.83 -1.18 -15.73
C TYR A 127 -6.62 -0.81 -16.61
N CYS A 128 -5.49 -1.50 -16.43
CA CYS A 128 -4.30 -1.23 -17.25
C CYS A 128 -4.50 -1.63 -18.71
N ASP A 129 -5.29 -2.66 -18.97
CA ASP A 129 -5.65 -3.07 -20.33
C ASP A 129 -6.56 -2.03 -21.00
N ASP A 130 -7.58 -1.52 -20.29
CA ASP A 130 -8.43 -0.41 -20.78
C ASP A 130 -7.64 0.87 -21.03
N LEU A 131 -6.69 1.17 -20.14
CA LEU A 131 -5.81 2.33 -20.27
C LEU A 131 -4.87 2.19 -21.49
N GLN A 132 -4.35 0.99 -21.75
CA GLN A 132 -3.56 0.69 -22.95
C GLN A 132 -4.37 0.97 -24.22
N ASP A 133 -5.60 0.47 -24.30
CA ASP A 133 -6.45 0.63 -25.48
C ASP A 133 -6.79 2.12 -25.76
N ARG A 134 -6.88 2.94 -24.69
CA ARG A 134 -7.06 4.39 -24.79
C ARG A 134 -5.80 5.13 -25.28
N LEU A 135 -4.60 4.66 -24.92
CA LEU A 135 -3.34 5.38 -25.11
C LEU A 135 -2.45 4.86 -26.25
N GLU A 136 -2.70 3.63 -26.76
CA GLU A 136 -1.89 2.99 -27.79
C GLU A 136 -1.69 3.89 -29.03
N ARG A 137 -2.78 4.48 -29.55
CA ARG A 137 -2.72 5.36 -30.73
C ARG A 137 -1.90 6.63 -30.51
N TYR A 138 -1.61 6.98 -29.25
CA TYR A 138 -0.78 8.12 -28.86
C TYR A 138 0.66 7.75 -28.58
N ASN A 139 1.05 6.50 -28.89
CA ASN A 139 2.41 5.96 -28.77
C ASN A 139 2.87 5.77 -27.33
N TYR A 140 1.97 5.28 -26.45
CA TYR A 140 2.29 4.83 -25.11
C TYR A 140 2.12 3.30 -24.98
N ASN A 141 3.07 2.67 -24.29
CA ASN A 141 2.94 1.31 -23.78
C ASN A 141 2.58 1.39 -22.29
N VAL A 142 1.44 0.84 -21.91
CA VAL A 142 1.03 0.77 -20.51
C VAL A 142 1.49 -0.54 -19.90
N SER A 143 2.12 -0.47 -18.75
CA SER A 143 2.50 -1.61 -17.93
C SER A 143 2.07 -1.40 -16.49
N TYR A 144 1.87 -2.47 -15.75
CA TYR A 144 1.55 -2.49 -14.33
C TYR A 144 2.76 -2.94 -13.52
N ASN A 145 3.15 -2.19 -12.51
CA ASN A 145 4.25 -2.54 -11.61
C ASN A 145 3.96 -2.02 -10.21
N PRO A 146 3.11 -2.72 -9.44
CA PRO A 146 2.69 -2.27 -8.13
C PRO A 146 3.76 -2.50 -7.06
N GLU A 147 3.74 -1.69 -6.03
CA GLU A 147 4.60 -1.81 -4.86
C GLU A 147 4.03 -2.79 -3.81
N PHE A 148 4.94 -3.55 -3.15
CA PHE A 148 4.63 -4.41 -2.00
C PHE A 148 5.37 -3.88 -0.77
N ILE A 149 4.91 -2.76 -0.27
CA ILE A 149 5.58 -2.01 0.78
C ILE A 149 4.68 -1.78 1.98
N ALA A 150 5.30 -1.47 3.11
CA ALA A 150 4.61 -1.05 4.32
C ALA A 150 5.05 0.38 4.71
N GLN A 151 4.09 1.25 5.06
CA GLN A 151 4.41 2.61 5.51
C GLN A 151 5.31 2.58 6.75
N GLY A 152 6.27 3.50 6.82
CA GLY A 152 7.31 3.56 7.84
C GLY A 152 8.61 2.83 7.46
N THR A 153 8.57 1.97 6.41
CA THR A 153 9.74 1.22 5.91
C THR A 153 9.86 1.27 4.38
N VAL A 154 9.25 2.25 3.73
CA VAL A 154 9.12 2.32 2.27
C VAL A 154 10.47 2.25 1.55
N ILE A 155 11.46 3.06 1.98
CA ILE A 155 12.82 3.05 1.39
C ILE A 155 13.40 1.63 1.40
N ARG A 156 13.38 0.98 2.56
CA ARG A 156 13.92 -0.37 2.73
C ARG A 156 13.17 -1.40 1.91
N ASP A 157 11.84 -1.36 1.95
CA ASP A 157 11.01 -2.36 1.28
C ASP A 157 11.16 -2.29 -0.25
N GLN A 158 11.41 -1.09 -0.80
CA GLN A 158 11.76 -0.92 -2.22
C GLN A 158 13.15 -1.46 -2.58
N LEU A 159 14.09 -1.48 -1.62
CA LEU A 159 15.44 -1.99 -1.83
C LEU A 159 15.57 -3.50 -1.64
N TYR A 160 14.68 -4.09 -0.84
CA TYR A 160 14.71 -5.51 -0.49
C TYR A 160 13.35 -6.19 -0.76
N PRO A 161 12.76 -6.06 -1.96
CA PRO A 161 11.49 -6.71 -2.27
C PRO A 161 11.65 -8.23 -2.37
N ASP A 162 10.67 -9.00 -1.88
CA ASP A 162 10.60 -10.44 -2.14
C ASP A 162 10.22 -10.72 -3.61
N ILE A 163 9.36 -9.86 -4.18
CA ILE A 163 8.81 -10.00 -5.55
C ILE A 163 8.83 -8.65 -6.25
N VAL A 164 9.27 -8.62 -7.50
CA VAL A 164 9.03 -7.54 -8.45
C VAL A 164 7.98 -8.04 -9.46
N LEU A 165 6.77 -7.53 -9.33
CA LEU A 165 5.63 -7.92 -10.17
C LEU A 165 5.50 -6.97 -11.35
N ILE A 166 5.47 -7.52 -12.57
CA ILE A 166 5.39 -6.74 -13.81
C ILE A 166 4.25 -7.30 -14.68
N GLY A 167 3.23 -6.49 -14.91
CA GLY A 167 2.15 -6.75 -15.85
C GLY A 167 2.39 -5.98 -17.14
N SER A 168 2.64 -6.64 -18.27
CA SER A 168 2.85 -5.94 -19.54
C SER A 168 2.40 -6.79 -20.71
N ARG A 169 1.81 -6.14 -21.74
CA ARG A 169 1.56 -6.74 -23.06
C ARG A 169 2.82 -6.68 -23.96
N ASN A 170 3.83 -5.89 -23.57
CA ASN A 170 5.03 -5.62 -24.34
C ASN A 170 6.28 -6.11 -23.61
N GLU A 171 6.98 -7.09 -24.21
CA GLU A 171 8.19 -7.68 -23.63
C GLU A 171 9.32 -6.68 -23.45
N GLU A 172 9.50 -5.74 -24.40
CA GLU A 172 10.52 -4.71 -24.30
C GLU A 172 10.27 -3.79 -23.11
N SER A 173 9.01 -3.37 -22.90
CA SER A 173 8.60 -2.55 -21.73
C SER A 173 8.82 -3.32 -20.43
N ALA A 174 8.46 -4.61 -20.38
CA ALA A 174 8.69 -5.46 -19.20
C ALA A 174 10.19 -5.56 -18.89
N ASN A 175 11.04 -5.76 -19.89
CA ASN A 175 12.49 -5.85 -19.72
C ASN A 175 13.11 -4.51 -19.29
N LYS A 176 12.57 -3.36 -19.74
CA LYS A 176 13.00 -2.04 -19.26
C LYS A 176 12.69 -1.87 -17.77
N ILE A 177 11.47 -2.23 -17.33
CA ILE A 177 11.08 -2.19 -15.92
C ILE A 177 12.01 -3.09 -15.10
N LYS A 178 12.19 -4.34 -15.53
CA LYS A 178 13.12 -5.28 -14.89
C LYS A 178 14.53 -4.69 -14.75
N GLY A 179 15.05 -4.08 -15.80
CA GLY A 179 16.38 -3.44 -15.79
C GLY A 179 16.47 -2.26 -14.81
N VAL A 180 15.38 -1.52 -14.57
CA VAL A 180 15.33 -0.50 -13.51
C VAL A 180 15.51 -1.16 -12.14
N TYR A 181 14.77 -2.22 -11.86
CA TYR A 181 14.83 -2.91 -10.56
C TYR A 181 16.15 -3.67 -10.35
N GLU A 182 16.75 -4.25 -11.39
CA GLU A 182 18.08 -4.90 -11.30
C GLU A 182 19.19 -3.93 -10.84
N ARG A 183 19.02 -2.63 -11.08
CA ARG A 183 19.93 -1.59 -10.55
C ARG A 183 19.52 -1.09 -9.18
N LEU A 184 18.21 -1.10 -8.89
CA LEU A 184 17.63 -0.51 -7.69
C LEU A 184 17.80 -1.38 -6.45
N VAL A 185 17.48 -2.67 -6.57
CA VAL A 185 17.36 -3.61 -5.44
C VAL A 185 18.72 -4.07 -4.92
N GLU A 186 18.77 -4.34 -3.63
CA GLU A 186 19.98 -4.83 -2.93
C GLU A 186 19.91 -6.31 -2.59
N ASN A 187 18.82 -7.00 -2.98
CA ASN A 187 18.65 -8.44 -2.86
C ASN A 187 18.40 -9.08 -4.24
N THR A 188 18.03 -10.36 -4.24
CA THR A 188 17.66 -11.09 -5.46
C THR A 188 16.17 -11.45 -5.38
N PRO A 189 15.26 -10.55 -5.81
CA PRO A 189 13.82 -10.82 -5.80
C PRO A 189 13.42 -11.80 -6.89
N VAL A 190 12.22 -12.37 -6.73
CA VAL A 190 11.57 -13.08 -7.83
C VAL A 190 10.95 -12.07 -8.79
N TYR A 191 11.37 -12.08 -10.05
CA TYR A 191 10.73 -11.29 -11.11
C TYR A 191 9.56 -12.06 -11.69
N SER A 192 8.34 -11.60 -11.42
CA SER A 192 7.10 -12.21 -11.92
C SER A 192 6.52 -11.37 -13.04
N ILE A 193 6.71 -11.81 -14.31
CA ILE A 193 6.24 -11.11 -15.49
C ILE A 193 5.01 -11.83 -16.04
N MET A 194 3.92 -11.10 -16.25
CA MET A 194 2.65 -11.66 -16.70
C MET A 194 1.79 -10.62 -17.44
N SER A 195 0.59 -10.97 -17.88
CA SER A 195 -0.35 -9.99 -18.44
C SER A 195 -0.77 -8.95 -17.41
N PRO A 196 -1.14 -7.71 -17.81
CA PRO A 196 -1.56 -6.66 -16.87
C PRO A 196 -2.67 -7.12 -15.93
N ILE A 197 -3.75 -7.68 -16.47
CA ILE A 197 -4.88 -8.17 -15.67
C ILE A 197 -4.46 -9.26 -14.65
N SER A 198 -3.55 -10.15 -15.04
CA SER A 198 -3.02 -11.18 -14.12
C SER A 198 -2.22 -10.56 -12.99
N ALA A 199 -1.43 -9.53 -13.28
CA ALA A 199 -0.64 -8.82 -12.27
C ALA A 199 -1.54 -7.99 -11.33
N GLU A 200 -2.59 -7.37 -11.84
CA GLU A 200 -3.59 -6.65 -11.04
C GLU A 200 -4.31 -7.60 -10.08
N ILE A 201 -4.76 -8.77 -10.56
CA ILE A 201 -5.34 -9.80 -9.69
C ILE A 201 -4.31 -10.30 -8.66
N CYS A 202 -3.08 -10.59 -9.09
CA CYS A 202 -2.01 -11.08 -8.22
C CYS A 202 -1.73 -10.09 -7.07
N LYS A 203 -1.67 -8.79 -7.36
CA LYS A 203 -1.44 -7.74 -6.36
C LYS A 203 -2.48 -7.76 -5.26
N ILE A 204 -3.75 -7.79 -5.62
CA ILE A 204 -4.86 -7.77 -4.66
C ILE A 204 -4.96 -9.12 -3.94
N ALA A 205 -4.86 -10.23 -4.68
CA ALA A 205 -4.98 -11.58 -4.13
C ALA A 205 -3.90 -11.91 -3.09
N LEU A 206 -2.68 -11.36 -3.23
CA LEU A 206 -1.63 -11.54 -2.21
C LEU A 206 -2.05 -10.93 -0.86
N ASN A 207 -2.60 -9.72 -0.87
CA ASN A 207 -3.10 -9.11 0.36
C ASN A 207 -4.27 -9.90 0.95
N CYS A 208 -5.20 -10.38 0.11
CA CYS A 208 -6.31 -11.23 0.54
C CYS A 208 -5.84 -12.56 1.13
N PHE A 209 -4.77 -13.15 0.60
CA PHE A 209 -4.20 -14.36 1.17
C PHE A 209 -3.55 -14.12 2.55
N ILE A 210 -2.87 -12.98 2.72
CA ILE A 210 -2.27 -12.59 4.01
C ILE A 210 -3.38 -12.36 5.05
N THR A 211 -4.45 -11.64 4.68
CA THR A 211 -5.58 -11.41 5.58
C THR A 211 -6.29 -12.70 5.97
N THR A 212 -6.42 -13.65 5.05
CA THR A 212 -6.96 -14.99 5.34
C THR A 212 -6.10 -15.75 6.36
N LYS A 213 -4.77 -15.67 6.24
CA LYS A 213 -3.87 -16.27 7.25
C LYS A 213 -4.07 -15.65 8.62
N ILE A 214 -4.17 -14.31 8.71
CA ILE A 214 -4.36 -13.59 9.97
C ILE A 214 -5.71 -13.95 10.58
N ALA A 215 -6.79 -13.93 9.80
CA ALA A 215 -8.13 -14.28 10.27
C ALA A 215 -8.21 -15.73 10.74
N PHE A 216 -7.64 -16.69 9.99
CA PHE A 216 -7.56 -18.09 10.39
C PHE A 216 -6.78 -18.26 11.69
N THR A 217 -5.64 -17.58 11.81
CA THR A 217 -4.79 -17.60 13.01
C THR A 217 -5.57 -17.14 14.23
N ASN A 218 -6.26 -16.01 14.14
CA ASN A 218 -7.03 -15.45 15.26
C ASN A 218 -8.24 -16.33 15.60
N MET A 219 -8.96 -16.85 14.60
CA MET A 219 -10.08 -17.78 14.82
C MET A 219 -9.64 -19.04 15.59
N ILE A 220 -8.47 -19.63 15.25
CA ILE A 220 -7.93 -20.78 15.98
C ILE A 220 -7.47 -20.38 17.38
N GLY A 221 -6.90 -19.18 17.54
CA GLY A 221 -6.51 -18.64 18.84
C GLY A 221 -7.70 -18.42 19.77
N ASP A 222 -8.80 -17.85 19.25
CA ASP A 222 -10.05 -17.67 19.99
C ASP A 222 -10.65 -18.99 20.47
N LEU A 223 -10.69 -19.99 19.56
CA LEU A 223 -11.13 -21.34 19.90
C LEU A 223 -10.26 -21.94 21.01
N ALA A 224 -8.94 -21.86 20.89
CA ALA A 224 -8.01 -22.38 21.89
C ALA A 224 -8.22 -21.70 23.25
N THR A 225 -8.32 -20.37 23.27
CA THR A 225 -8.58 -19.58 24.48
C THR A 225 -9.89 -20.03 25.16
N LYS A 226 -10.95 -20.21 24.39
CA LYS A 226 -12.27 -20.57 24.89
C LYS A 226 -12.32 -21.96 25.56
N VAL A 227 -11.45 -22.89 25.13
CA VAL A 227 -11.41 -24.26 25.66
C VAL A 227 -10.24 -24.51 26.62
N GLY A 228 -9.47 -23.45 26.97
CA GLY A 228 -8.34 -23.54 27.88
C GLY A 228 -7.06 -24.09 27.24
N GLY A 229 -6.94 -24.03 25.92
CA GLY A 229 -5.72 -24.35 25.19
C GLY A 229 -4.72 -23.20 25.17
N GLU A 230 -3.57 -23.40 24.55
CA GLU A 230 -2.49 -22.41 24.41
C GLU A 230 -2.41 -21.92 22.96
N PRO A 231 -3.02 -20.77 22.62
CA PRO A 231 -3.11 -20.29 21.23
C PRO A 231 -1.77 -20.26 20.50
N GLN A 232 -0.75 -19.64 21.07
CA GLN A 232 0.54 -19.45 20.38
C GLN A 232 1.28 -20.77 20.18
N SER A 233 1.22 -21.70 21.13
CA SER A 233 1.83 -23.05 20.99
C SER A 233 1.23 -23.82 19.80
N ILE A 234 -0.08 -23.71 19.59
CA ILE A 234 -0.78 -24.33 18.45
C ILE A 234 -0.32 -23.68 17.15
N LEU A 235 -0.27 -22.34 17.11
CA LEU A 235 0.07 -21.59 15.92
C LEU A 235 1.55 -21.70 15.53
N ASP A 236 2.44 -21.80 16.50
CA ASP A 236 3.85 -22.09 16.28
C ASP A 236 4.06 -23.47 15.63
N ALA A 237 3.30 -24.47 16.09
CA ALA A 237 3.33 -25.81 15.48
C ALA A 237 2.78 -25.80 14.04
N ILE A 238 1.70 -25.08 13.78
CA ILE A 238 1.15 -24.90 12.43
C ILE A 238 2.15 -24.15 11.53
N GLY A 239 2.74 -23.06 12.04
CA GLY A 239 3.71 -22.23 11.32
C GLY A 239 5.03 -22.92 11.03
N ALA A 240 5.40 -23.97 11.79
CA ALA A 240 6.58 -24.77 11.57
C ALA A 240 6.47 -25.66 10.31
N ASP A 241 5.26 -25.99 9.84
CA ASP A 241 5.07 -26.69 8.58
C ASP A 241 5.46 -25.76 7.40
N GLN A 242 6.43 -26.19 6.58
CA GLN A 242 6.93 -25.41 5.45
C GLN A 242 5.87 -25.04 4.42
N ARG A 243 4.77 -25.80 4.32
CA ARG A 243 3.63 -25.50 3.44
C ARG A 243 2.83 -24.30 3.94
N VAL A 244 2.90 -23.97 5.23
CA VAL A 244 2.20 -22.86 5.88
C VAL A 244 3.15 -21.69 6.10
N GLY A 245 4.29 -21.92 6.74
CA GLY A 245 5.26 -20.89 7.13
C GLY A 245 4.82 -20.04 8.31
N SER A 246 5.77 -19.54 9.09
CA SER A 246 5.53 -18.83 10.35
C SER A 246 5.11 -17.36 10.21
N LYS A 247 5.18 -16.78 9.01
CA LYS A 247 4.73 -15.37 8.81
C LYS A 247 3.21 -15.27 8.93
N CYS A 248 2.73 -14.28 9.70
CA CYS A 248 1.30 -14.02 9.95
C CYS A 248 0.57 -15.16 10.70
N THR A 249 1.27 -15.87 11.60
CA THR A 249 0.71 -16.91 12.46
C THR A 249 0.80 -16.55 13.95
N ASN A 250 0.82 -15.27 14.30
CA ASN A 250 0.79 -14.81 15.69
C ASN A 250 -0.64 -14.46 16.09
N TYR A 251 -1.09 -15.00 17.22
CA TYR A 251 -2.35 -14.62 17.82
C TYR A 251 -2.28 -13.20 18.39
N GLY A 252 -3.27 -12.37 18.08
CA GLY A 252 -3.31 -10.98 18.55
C GLY A 252 -4.36 -10.17 17.80
N TYR A 253 -4.12 -8.89 17.60
CA TYR A 253 -5.07 -8.05 16.86
C TYR A 253 -5.28 -8.53 15.43
N GLY A 254 -6.51 -8.35 14.94
CA GLY A 254 -6.86 -8.60 13.55
C GLY A 254 -6.13 -7.67 12.57
N TYR A 255 -6.37 -7.87 11.29
CA TYR A 255 -5.82 -7.00 10.26
C TYR A 255 -6.63 -5.70 10.14
N GLY A 256 -5.95 -4.63 9.78
CA GLY A 256 -6.50 -3.31 9.56
C GLY A 256 -5.62 -2.48 8.62
N GLY A 257 -5.76 -1.17 8.70
CA GLY A 257 -5.01 -0.22 7.88
C GLY A 257 -5.59 0.00 6.47
N PRO A 258 -4.97 0.87 5.67
CA PRO A 258 -5.56 1.37 4.43
C PRO A 258 -5.55 0.36 3.28
N CYS A 259 -4.86 -0.78 3.39
CA CYS A 259 -4.67 -1.71 2.27
C CYS A 259 -5.44 -3.03 2.46
N PHE A 260 -5.26 -3.74 3.56
CA PHE A 260 -5.79 -5.09 3.74
C PHE A 260 -7.31 -5.18 3.66
N PRO A 261 -8.10 -4.40 4.44
CA PRO A 261 -9.55 -4.47 4.35
C PRO A 261 -10.06 -4.02 2.98
N ARG A 262 -9.42 -2.98 2.44
CA ARG A 262 -9.76 -2.41 1.13
C ARG A 262 -9.59 -3.41 0.00
N ASP A 263 -8.44 -4.11 -0.03
CA ASP A 263 -8.11 -5.04 -1.11
C ASP A 263 -9.02 -6.29 -1.04
N ASN A 264 -9.40 -6.76 0.15
CA ASN A 264 -10.41 -7.81 0.32
C ASN A 264 -11.75 -7.43 -0.29
N ARG A 265 -12.25 -6.22 0.01
CA ARG A 265 -13.53 -5.72 -0.53
C ARG A 265 -13.45 -5.54 -2.05
N ALA A 266 -12.35 -4.98 -2.57
CA ALA A 266 -12.17 -4.75 -4.00
C ALA A 266 -12.16 -6.07 -4.80
N LEU A 267 -11.47 -7.09 -4.29
CA LEU A 267 -11.46 -8.41 -4.93
C LEU A 267 -12.85 -9.04 -4.93
N GLY A 268 -13.58 -8.94 -3.82
CA GLY A 268 -14.97 -9.42 -3.71
C GLY A 268 -15.93 -8.74 -4.70
N VAL A 269 -15.82 -7.40 -4.84
CA VAL A 269 -16.63 -6.64 -5.80
C VAL A 269 -16.30 -7.05 -7.24
N TYR A 270 -15.02 -7.09 -7.58
CA TYR A 270 -14.59 -7.50 -8.93
C TYR A 270 -15.08 -8.91 -9.29
N ALA A 271 -14.95 -9.86 -8.39
CA ALA A 271 -15.37 -11.22 -8.63
C ALA A 271 -16.90 -11.33 -8.86
N LYS A 272 -17.71 -10.61 -8.08
CA LYS A 272 -19.17 -10.55 -8.28
C LYS A 272 -19.53 -10.00 -9.66
N GLU A 273 -18.79 -9.02 -10.17
CA GLU A 273 -18.98 -8.48 -11.53
C GLU A 273 -18.60 -9.47 -12.63
N GLN A 274 -17.76 -10.46 -12.32
CA GLN A 274 -17.37 -11.54 -13.23
C GLN A 274 -18.16 -12.84 -13.00
N ASP A 275 -19.28 -12.78 -12.28
CA ASP A 275 -20.08 -13.95 -11.90
C ASP A 275 -19.27 -15.05 -11.19
N CYS A 276 -18.22 -14.64 -10.45
CA CYS A 276 -17.34 -15.53 -9.71
C CYS A 276 -17.54 -15.35 -8.20
N SER A 277 -17.75 -16.44 -7.45
CA SER A 277 -17.89 -16.40 -6.00
C SER A 277 -16.54 -16.42 -5.31
N ILE A 278 -16.28 -15.45 -4.42
CA ILE A 278 -15.11 -15.40 -3.54
C ILE A 278 -15.54 -15.48 -2.07
N HIS A 279 -15.98 -16.67 -1.67
CA HIS A 279 -16.47 -16.93 -0.31
C HIS A 279 -15.40 -16.70 0.76
N ILE A 280 -14.12 -16.97 0.45
CA ILE A 280 -13.04 -16.83 1.43
C ILE A 280 -12.82 -15.36 1.80
N SER A 281 -12.90 -14.43 0.88
CA SER A 281 -12.74 -12.99 1.18
C SER A 281 -13.85 -12.49 2.10
N ASP A 282 -15.10 -12.85 1.82
CA ASP A 282 -16.24 -12.47 2.66
C ASP A 282 -16.10 -13.08 4.07
N ALA A 283 -15.80 -14.39 4.17
CA ALA A 283 -15.58 -15.08 5.43
C ALA A 283 -14.36 -14.55 6.21
N THR A 284 -13.33 -14.06 5.51
CA THR A 284 -12.14 -13.46 6.14
C THR A 284 -12.50 -12.17 6.87
N ASP A 285 -13.31 -11.30 6.25
CA ASP A 285 -13.76 -10.06 6.87
C ASP A 285 -14.70 -10.33 8.06
N GLU A 286 -15.60 -11.31 7.92
CA GLU A 286 -16.47 -11.76 9.03
C GLU A 286 -15.63 -12.29 10.21
N CYS A 287 -14.68 -13.19 9.96
CA CYS A 287 -13.79 -13.71 11.01
C CYS A 287 -12.99 -12.61 11.70
N ASN A 288 -12.53 -11.58 10.96
CA ASN A 288 -11.82 -10.45 11.54
C ASN A 288 -12.70 -9.62 12.48
N ALA A 289 -13.97 -9.42 12.12
CA ALA A 289 -14.94 -8.73 12.95
C ALA A 289 -15.34 -9.57 14.19
N ASP A 290 -15.56 -10.87 14.01
CA ASP A 290 -15.88 -11.81 15.10
C ASP A 290 -14.75 -11.89 16.13
N HIS A 291 -13.50 -11.92 15.67
CA HIS A 291 -12.33 -11.90 16.54
C HIS A 291 -12.27 -10.61 17.38
N LEU A 292 -12.48 -9.44 16.78
CA LEU A 292 -12.55 -8.19 17.52
C LEU A 292 -13.66 -8.23 18.59
N GLN A 293 -14.84 -8.73 18.25
CA GLN A 293 -15.95 -8.87 19.19
C GLN A 293 -15.61 -9.88 20.29
N PHE A 294 -14.96 -11.01 19.96
CA PHE A 294 -14.48 -11.99 20.93
C PHE A 294 -13.52 -11.35 21.95
N MET A 295 -12.54 -10.57 21.50
CA MET A 295 -11.62 -9.86 22.38
C MET A 295 -12.36 -8.89 23.34
N ILE A 296 -13.33 -8.14 22.82
CA ILE A 296 -14.13 -7.19 23.59
C ILE A 296 -15.01 -7.93 24.63
N ASP A 297 -15.59 -9.06 24.25
CA ASP A 297 -16.53 -9.81 25.11
C ASP A 297 -15.82 -10.59 26.22
N ASN A 298 -14.59 -11.02 25.98
CA ASN A 298 -13.79 -11.76 26.95
C ASN A 298 -12.85 -10.87 27.78
N PHE A 299 -12.94 -9.55 27.61
CA PHE A 299 -12.19 -8.64 28.47
C PHE A 299 -12.79 -8.62 29.86
N GLU A 300 -11.97 -8.90 30.88
CA GLU A 300 -12.33 -8.84 32.31
C GLU A 300 -11.61 -7.66 32.96
N GLY A 301 -12.38 -6.73 33.49
CA GLY A 301 -11.86 -5.57 34.21
C GLY A 301 -12.65 -4.28 33.95
N ASP A 302 -12.46 -3.30 34.84
CA ASP A 302 -13.15 -2.01 34.80
C ASP A 302 -12.28 -0.91 34.13
N GLU A 303 -11.00 -1.19 33.94
CA GLU A 303 -10.07 -0.25 33.29
C GLU A 303 -9.00 -0.99 32.48
N VAL A 304 -8.49 -0.34 31.43
CA VAL A 304 -7.45 -0.86 30.54
C VAL A 304 -6.57 0.25 29.99
N ILE A 305 -5.31 -0.07 29.75
CA ILE A 305 -4.39 0.77 28.98
C ILE A 305 -4.19 0.08 27.63
N VAL A 306 -4.44 0.82 26.54
CA VAL A 306 -4.16 0.39 25.16
C VAL A 306 -2.99 1.21 24.65
N GLU A 307 -1.86 0.51 24.42
CA GLU A 307 -0.65 1.11 23.90
C GLU A 307 -0.56 0.89 22.39
N GLY A 308 -0.39 1.98 21.64
CA GLY A 308 -0.35 1.93 20.18
C GLY A 308 -1.75 1.77 19.57
N VAL A 309 -2.37 2.87 19.13
CA VAL A 309 -3.71 2.87 18.52
C VAL A 309 -3.67 3.05 17.01
N THR A 310 -2.50 3.07 16.41
CA THR A 310 -2.32 2.99 14.96
C THR A 310 -2.48 1.55 14.47
N TYR A 311 -2.80 1.35 13.19
CA TYR A 311 -3.05 -0.01 12.65
C TYR A 311 -1.84 -0.95 12.72
N LYS A 312 -0.62 -0.41 12.85
CA LYS A 312 0.62 -1.15 13.10
C LYS A 312 1.66 -0.26 13.78
N PRO A 313 2.64 -0.82 14.50
CA PRO A 313 3.78 -0.07 15.04
C PRO A 313 4.49 0.75 13.94
N GLN A 314 5.05 1.90 14.30
CA GLN A 314 5.78 2.84 13.42
C GLN A 314 4.90 3.56 12.37
N SER A 315 3.60 3.29 12.29
CA SER A 315 2.66 4.07 11.51
C SER A 315 2.18 5.30 12.28
N MET A 316 1.57 6.24 11.55
CA MET A 316 0.80 7.35 12.11
C MET A 316 -0.69 7.23 11.77
N MET A 317 -1.09 6.15 11.10
CA MET A 317 -2.44 5.99 10.56
C MET A 317 -3.31 5.20 11.51
N ILE A 318 -4.49 5.73 11.78
CA ILE A 318 -5.54 5.11 12.60
C ILE A 318 -6.63 4.43 11.76
N GLU A 319 -6.53 4.52 10.43
CA GLU A 319 -7.52 3.96 9.50
C GLU A 319 -7.69 2.46 9.71
N GLU A 320 -8.92 2.04 10.00
CA GLU A 320 -9.30 0.66 10.32
C GLU A 320 -8.40 -0.04 11.37
N SER A 321 -7.81 0.72 12.30
CA SER A 321 -7.00 0.15 13.37
C SER A 321 -7.82 -0.75 14.27
N GLN A 322 -7.41 -2.00 14.40
CA GLN A 322 -8.04 -2.98 15.29
C GLN A 322 -7.82 -2.65 16.76
N GLN A 323 -6.67 -2.07 17.10
CA GLN A 323 -6.35 -1.59 18.43
C GLN A 323 -7.30 -0.46 18.86
N LEU A 324 -7.52 0.51 17.96
CA LEU A 324 -8.45 1.60 18.22
C LEU A 324 -9.90 1.10 18.28
N ALA A 325 -10.29 0.19 17.38
CA ALA A 325 -11.62 -0.40 17.36
C ALA A 325 -11.90 -1.18 18.66
N TYR A 326 -10.92 -1.92 19.17
CA TYR A 326 -10.98 -2.60 20.46
C TYR A 326 -11.18 -1.62 21.62
N ALA A 327 -10.37 -0.55 21.67
CA ALA A 327 -10.49 0.52 22.66
C ALA A 327 -11.89 1.15 22.66
N VAL A 328 -12.43 1.46 21.46
CA VAL A 328 -13.78 1.99 21.28
C VAL A 328 -14.84 1.01 21.77
N GLY A 329 -14.71 -0.27 21.46
CA GLY A 329 -15.63 -1.32 21.89
C GLY A 329 -15.69 -1.46 23.41
N LEU A 330 -14.53 -1.47 24.08
CA LEU A 330 -14.45 -1.52 25.54
C LEU A 330 -15.02 -0.27 26.20
N ALA A 331 -14.70 0.93 25.69
CA ALA A 331 -15.25 2.17 26.23
C ALA A 331 -16.80 2.21 26.11
N LYS A 332 -17.36 1.71 25.02
CA LYS A 332 -18.82 1.56 24.84
C LYS A 332 -19.45 0.58 25.82
N LYS A 333 -18.71 -0.41 26.33
CA LYS A 333 -19.13 -1.31 27.40
C LYS A 333 -18.99 -0.69 28.79
N GLY A 334 -18.47 0.53 28.90
CA GLY A 334 -18.30 1.22 30.18
C GLY A 334 -16.94 0.99 30.84
N VAL A 335 -15.99 0.32 30.16
CA VAL A 335 -14.61 0.17 30.63
C VAL A 335 -13.89 1.52 30.52
N LYS A 336 -13.15 1.90 31.54
CA LYS A 336 -12.31 3.10 31.53
C LYS A 336 -11.04 2.82 30.71
N VAL A 337 -10.96 3.41 29.51
CA VAL A 337 -9.85 3.17 28.61
C VAL A 337 -8.87 4.34 28.61
N THR A 338 -7.58 4.04 28.81
CA THR A 338 -6.48 4.99 28.65
C THR A 338 -5.71 4.62 27.38
N LEU A 339 -5.54 5.59 26.46
CA LEU A 339 -4.75 5.42 25.24
C LEU A 339 -3.36 6.02 25.46
N ILE A 340 -2.34 5.28 25.01
CA ILE A 340 -0.95 5.72 24.97
C ILE A 340 -0.45 5.61 23.53
N ASP A 341 -0.04 6.74 22.94
CA ASP A 341 0.57 6.79 21.61
C ASP A 341 1.29 8.14 21.45
N LYS A 342 1.86 8.40 20.27
CA LYS A 342 2.48 9.69 19.93
C LYS A 342 1.45 10.83 20.02
N PRO A 343 1.87 12.03 20.44
CA PRO A 343 0.96 13.17 20.63
C PRO A 343 0.12 13.50 19.39
N GLU A 344 0.70 13.36 18.18
CA GLU A 344 0.02 13.64 16.92
C GLU A 344 -1.13 12.64 16.67
N VAL A 345 -0.90 11.34 16.94
CA VAL A 345 -1.90 10.28 16.82
C VAL A 345 -3.01 10.50 17.84
N LEU A 346 -2.65 10.76 19.10
CA LEU A 346 -3.64 11.02 20.15
C LEU A 346 -4.48 12.27 19.86
N SER A 347 -3.88 13.30 19.25
CA SER A 347 -4.59 14.52 18.83
C SER A 347 -5.64 14.21 17.77
N GLU A 348 -5.30 13.36 16.79
CA GLU A 348 -6.23 12.91 15.75
C GLU A 348 -7.37 12.08 16.36
N VAL A 349 -7.07 11.08 17.18
CA VAL A 349 -8.07 10.25 17.87
C VAL A 349 -8.99 11.10 18.74
N LYS A 350 -8.44 12.08 19.47
CA LYS A 350 -9.22 12.98 20.32
C LYS A 350 -10.15 13.88 19.50
N SER A 351 -9.73 14.28 18.30
CA SER A 351 -10.60 15.08 17.40
C SER A 351 -11.84 14.30 16.94
N ILE A 352 -11.76 12.96 16.88
CA ILE A 352 -12.84 12.07 16.44
C ILE A 352 -13.71 11.62 17.60
N TYR A 353 -13.10 11.24 18.72
CA TYR A 353 -13.77 10.55 19.84
C TYR A 353 -13.95 11.43 21.09
N GLY A 354 -13.41 12.66 21.09
CA GLY A 354 -13.56 13.59 22.23
C GLY A 354 -13.02 13.02 23.53
N ASP A 355 -13.84 13.09 24.58
CA ASP A 355 -13.50 12.63 25.93
C ASP A 355 -13.88 11.16 26.21
N LEU A 356 -14.06 10.35 25.16
CA LEU A 356 -14.35 8.92 25.30
C LEU A 356 -13.21 8.18 26.02
N PHE A 357 -11.98 8.65 25.90
CA PHE A 357 -10.78 8.05 26.45
C PHE A 357 -10.02 8.99 27.38
N THR A 358 -9.20 8.43 28.24
CA THR A 358 -8.09 9.14 28.86
C THR A 358 -6.89 9.06 27.89
N TYR A 359 -6.21 10.19 27.63
CA TYR A 359 -5.09 10.28 26.71
C TYR A 359 -3.80 10.50 27.48
N ARG A 360 -2.75 9.75 27.13
CA ARG A 360 -1.45 9.81 27.79
C ARG A 360 -0.33 9.63 26.77
N ASP A 361 0.60 10.53 26.67
CA ASP A 361 1.84 10.52 25.88
C ASP A 361 3.04 9.95 26.64
#